data_139225dc92cb211ad3adde52bc05a98a
#
_entry.id   139225dc92cb211ad3adde52bc05a98a
#
_cell.length_a   1.000
_cell.length_b   1.000
_cell.length_c   1.000
_cell.angle_alpha   90.00
_cell.angle_beta   90.00
_cell.angle_gamma   90.00
#
_symmetry.space_group_name_H-M   'P 1'
#
loop_
_entity.id
_entity.type
_entity.pdbx_description
1 polymer ?
#
loop_
_entity_poly.entity_id
_entity_poly.type
_entity_poly.pdbx_seq_one_letter_code
_entity_poly.pdbx_strand_id
1 'polypeptide(L)'
;MRHHTSISRDRPGSVLERGTGHPSSAPSPKHSDRVGTTTLITDLPYGLRAAEVAREAVAVALHGTEADLLDDARLIGSELATNAFASGTPPLVLCVDVKTSAIDGLEVEITVTDGGCPDLAPASPPVPREEAESGRGLVIVDALADAWSLSTGVHGTRAWCRLKRMASPSPRSTH
;
A
#
# COMPACT_ATOMS: atom_id res chain seq x y z
N MET A 1 3.95 -28.15 -14.49
CA MET A 1 3.21 -28.09 -13.22
C MET A 1 2.01 -27.18 -13.42
N ARG A 2 0.83 -27.62 -13.04
CA ARG A 2 -0.46 -27.00 -13.47
C ARG A 2 -0.93 -26.03 -12.41
N HIS A 3 -1.23 -24.79 -12.80
CA HIS A 3 -1.86 -23.80 -11.94
C HIS A 3 -3.35 -24.13 -11.78
N HIS A 4 -3.81 -24.27 -10.54
CA HIS A 4 -5.22 -24.39 -10.20
C HIS A 4 -5.76 -23.04 -9.76
N THR A 5 -6.53 -22.39 -10.63
CA THR A 5 -7.33 -21.22 -10.30
C THR A 5 -8.71 -21.71 -9.88
N SER A 6 -9.09 -21.49 -8.62
CA SER A 6 -10.43 -21.78 -8.10
C SER A 6 -11.28 -20.52 -8.15
N ILE A 7 -12.30 -20.50 -9.00
CA ILE A 7 -13.32 -19.45 -9.06
C ILE A 7 -14.57 -20.01 -8.41
N SER A 8 -14.97 -19.45 -7.26
CA SER A 8 -16.26 -19.74 -6.61
C SER A 8 -17.31 -18.79 -7.16
N ARG A 9 -18.36 -19.34 -7.79
CA ARG A 9 -19.55 -18.61 -8.23
C ARG A 9 -20.68 -18.95 -7.28
N ASP A 10 -21.12 -18.00 -6.48
CA ASP A 10 -22.39 -18.07 -5.76
C ASP A 10 -23.53 -17.61 -6.66
N ARG A 11 -24.59 -18.44 -6.73
CA ARG A 11 -25.85 -18.14 -7.43
C ARG A 11 -26.86 -17.55 -6.44
N PRO A 12 -27.57 -16.46 -6.77
CA PRO A 12 -28.74 -16.07 -5.98
C PRO A 12 -29.99 -16.83 -6.42
N GLY A 13 -30.67 -17.44 -5.44
CA GLY A 13 -31.97 -18.06 -5.61
C GLY A 13 -33.08 -17.01 -5.71
N SER A 14 -33.96 -17.20 -6.70
CA SER A 14 -35.14 -16.37 -6.89
C SER A 14 -36.30 -16.86 -5.98
N VAL A 15 -36.86 -15.92 -5.20
CA VAL A 15 -38.21 -16.09 -4.60
C VAL A 15 -39.08 -14.93 -5.09
N LEU A 16 -40.18 -15.29 -5.78
CA LEU A 16 -41.25 -14.41 -6.22
C LEU A 16 -42.28 -14.28 -5.09
N GLU A 17 -42.44 -13.07 -4.52
CA GLU A 17 -43.67 -12.72 -3.78
C GLU A 17 -44.32 -11.49 -4.40
N ARG A 18 -45.63 -11.64 -4.71
CA ARG A 18 -46.52 -10.57 -5.18
C ARG A 18 -47.09 -9.87 -3.93
N GLY A 19 -46.80 -8.59 -3.79
CA GLY A 19 -47.50 -7.73 -2.83
C GLY A 19 -47.85 -6.40 -3.47
N THR A 20 -49.15 -6.15 -3.64
CA THR A 20 -49.72 -4.86 -4.08
C THR A 20 -49.59 -3.85 -2.96
N GLY A 21 -48.89 -2.74 -3.19
CA GLY A 21 -48.78 -1.63 -2.22
C GLY A 21 -48.29 -0.34 -2.88
N HIS A 22 -48.96 0.75 -2.63
CA HIS A 22 -48.88 2.12 -3.16
C HIS A 22 -47.44 2.64 -3.27
N PRO A 23 -47.15 3.61 -4.19
CA PRO A 23 -45.84 4.22 -4.33
C PRO A 23 -45.61 5.21 -3.18
N SER A 24 -44.96 4.75 -2.14
CA SER A 24 -44.27 5.59 -1.17
C SER A 24 -42.98 6.06 -1.79
N SER A 25 -42.76 7.38 -1.81
CA SER A 25 -41.55 8.02 -2.28
C SER A 25 -40.31 7.32 -1.69
N ALA A 26 -39.59 6.59 -2.53
CA ALA A 26 -38.33 5.99 -2.17
C ALA A 26 -37.35 7.12 -1.77
N PRO A 27 -36.66 7.03 -0.63
CA PRO A 27 -35.56 7.91 -0.33
C PRO A 27 -34.50 7.74 -1.40
N SER A 28 -34.03 8.87 -1.98
CA SER A 28 -32.91 8.87 -2.91
C SER A 28 -31.76 8.05 -2.32
N PRO A 29 -31.06 7.23 -3.12
CA PRO A 29 -29.94 6.44 -2.62
C PRO A 29 -28.92 7.41 -2.02
N LYS A 30 -28.72 7.31 -0.72
CA LYS A 30 -27.62 7.99 -0.05
C LYS A 30 -26.37 7.65 -0.84
N HIS A 31 -25.56 8.66 -1.17
CA HIS A 31 -24.25 8.49 -1.81
C HIS A 31 -23.54 7.32 -1.14
N SER A 32 -23.53 6.19 -1.81
CA SER A 32 -22.79 5.03 -1.31
C SER A 32 -21.32 5.44 -1.36
N ASP A 33 -20.71 5.44 -0.21
CA ASP A 33 -19.31 5.67 0.00
C ASP A 33 -18.53 4.63 -0.83
N ARG A 34 -18.13 5.04 -2.04
CA ARG A 34 -17.38 4.15 -2.94
C ARG A 34 -15.94 4.15 -2.46
N VAL A 35 -15.61 3.18 -1.64
CA VAL A 35 -14.24 2.85 -1.33
C VAL A 35 -13.68 2.05 -2.50
N GLY A 36 -12.72 2.63 -3.22
CA GLY A 36 -11.92 1.93 -4.22
C GLY A 36 -10.61 1.46 -3.58
N THR A 37 -10.20 0.23 -3.87
CA THR A 37 -8.87 -0.26 -3.49
C THR A 37 -8.18 -0.81 -4.73
N THR A 38 -6.93 -0.39 -4.93
CA THR A 38 -6.05 -0.91 -5.98
C THR A 38 -4.77 -1.41 -5.30
N THR A 39 -4.36 -2.62 -5.61
CA THR A 39 -3.11 -3.22 -5.12
C THR A 39 -2.20 -3.53 -6.28
N LEU A 40 -0.94 -3.08 -6.20
CA LEU A 40 0.13 -3.45 -7.09
C LEU A 40 1.18 -4.23 -6.32
N ILE A 41 1.53 -5.42 -6.80
CA ILE A 41 2.60 -6.24 -6.23
C ILE A 41 3.62 -6.52 -7.33
N THR A 42 4.90 -6.32 -7.04
CA THR A 42 5.98 -6.58 -7.98
C THR A 42 7.24 -7.08 -7.27
N ASP A 43 7.94 -7.99 -7.93
CA ASP A 43 9.28 -8.39 -7.53
C ASP A 43 10.27 -7.28 -7.87
N LEU A 44 11.16 -6.96 -6.94
CA LEU A 44 12.25 -6.03 -7.16
C LEU A 44 13.53 -6.80 -7.50
N PRO A 45 14.35 -6.32 -8.45
CA PRO A 45 15.64 -6.94 -8.72
C PRO A 45 16.55 -6.80 -7.49
N TYR A 46 17.26 -7.88 -7.15
CA TYR A 46 18.26 -7.81 -6.09
C TYR A 46 19.53 -7.11 -6.60
N GLY A 47 19.57 -5.78 -6.46
CA GLY A 47 20.64 -4.95 -6.96
C GLY A 47 20.33 -3.44 -6.93
N LEU A 48 21.24 -2.63 -7.45
CA LEU A 48 21.12 -1.16 -7.47
C LEU A 48 19.88 -0.65 -8.21
N ARG A 49 19.28 -1.46 -9.08
CA ARG A 49 18.04 -1.12 -9.79
C ARG A 49 16.77 -1.30 -8.97
N ALA A 50 16.86 -1.87 -7.76
CA ALA A 50 15.68 -2.06 -6.91
C ALA A 50 14.94 -0.74 -6.65
N ALA A 51 15.67 0.33 -6.33
CA ALA A 51 15.11 1.65 -6.10
C ALA A 51 14.45 2.28 -7.32
N GLU A 52 15.04 2.07 -8.52
CA GLU A 52 14.47 2.53 -9.79
C GLU A 52 13.13 1.85 -10.08
N VAL A 53 13.11 0.51 -10.01
CA VAL A 53 11.90 -0.29 -10.23
C VAL A 53 10.82 0.04 -9.19
N ALA A 54 11.20 0.27 -7.93
CA ALA A 54 10.25 0.69 -6.89
C ALA A 54 9.60 2.05 -7.22
N ARG A 55 10.38 3.04 -7.67
CA ARG A 55 9.85 4.36 -8.10
C ARG A 55 8.88 4.24 -9.28
N GLU A 56 9.20 3.39 -10.26
CA GLU A 56 8.33 3.16 -11.41
C GLU A 56 7.03 2.47 -11.00
N ALA A 57 7.10 1.44 -10.16
CA ALA A 57 5.93 0.73 -9.66
C ALA A 57 4.99 1.65 -8.85
N VAL A 58 5.55 2.48 -7.98
CA VAL A 58 4.78 3.49 -7.23
C VAL A 58 4.13 4.50 -8.18
N ALA A 59 4.85 4.96 -9.23
CA ALA A 59 4.29 5.89 -10.21
C ALA A 59 3.12 5.27 -11.01
N VAL A 60 3.19 3.98 -11.31
CA VAL A 60 2.09 3.25 -11.96
C VAL A 60 0.89 3.13 -11.01
N ALA A 61 1.11 2.74 -9.75
CA ALA A 61 0.04 2.56 -8.77
C ALA A 61 -0.69 3.88 -8.45
N LEU A 62 0.04 5.01 -8.45
CA LEU A 62 -0.46 6.35 -8.12
C LEU A 62 -0.72 7.22 -9.34
N HIS A 63 -0.90 6.62 -10.52
CA HIS A 63 -1.18 7.39 -11.74
C HIS A 63 -2.43 8.27 -11.57
N GLY A 64 -2.28 9.57 -11.82
CA GLY A 64 -3.38 10.54 -11.72
C GLY A 64 -3.63 11.11 -10.32
N THR A 65 -2.79 10.80 -9.32
CA THR A 65 -2.82 11.45 -8.01
C THR A 65 -2.09 12.80 -8.01
N GLU A 66 -2.20 13.53 -6.90
CA GLU A 66 -1.48 14.80 -6.71
C GLU A 66 0.05 14.59 -6.78
N ALA A 67 0.76 15.56 -7.38
CA ALA A 67 2.19 15.45 -7.64
C ALA A 67 3.01 15.29 -6.34
N ASP A 68 2.68 16.07 -5.30
CA ASP A 68 3.40 16.03 -4.02
C ASP A 68 3.29 14.66 -3.34
N LEU A 69 2.10 14.04 -3.35
CA LEU A 69 1.93 12.69 -2.83
C LEU A 69 2.70 11.65 -3.64
N LEU A 70 2.67 11.77 -4.97
CA LEU A 70 3.41 10.89 -5.86
C LEU A 70 4.91 10.97 -5.60
N ASP A 71 5.46 12.17 -5.44
CA ASP A 71 6.88 12.40 -5.22
C ASP A 71 7.32 11.86 -3.84
N ASP A 72 6.55 12.13 -2.78
CA ASP A 72 6.77 11.57 -1.45
C ASP A 72 6.76 10.02 -1.47
N ALA A 73 5.75 9.44 -2.09
CA ALA A 73 5.59 7.99 -2.18
C ALA A 73 6.73 7.33 -2.99
N ARG A 74 7.17 7.95 -4.09
CA ARG A 74 8.32 7.48 -4.90
C ARG A 74 9.61 7.51 -4.13
N LEU A 75 9.84 8.60 -3.37
CA LEU A 75 11.02 8.74 -2.53
C LEU A 75 11.03 7.66 -1.45
N ILE A 76 9.94 7.51 -0.69
CA ILE A 76 9.80 6.45 0.32
C ILE A 76 10.01 5.06 -0.29
N GLY A 77 9.33 4.74 -1.40
CA GLY A 77 9.47 3.44 -2.05
C GLY A 77 10.91 3.13 -2.44
N SER A 78 11.66 4.13 -2.94
CA SER A 78 13.07 3.96 -3.29
C SER A 78 13.96 3.75 -2.06
N GLU A 79 13.70 4.44 -0.94
CA GLU A 79 14.46 4.27 0.30
C GLU A 79 14.22 2.89 0.93
N LEU A 80 12.95 2.44 0.99
CA LEU A 80 12.62 1.11 1.49
C LEU A 80 13.25 0.00 0.63
N ALA A 81 13.23 0.13 -0.70
CA ALA A 81 13.85 -0.82 -1.62
C ALA A 81 15.38 -0.85 -1.48
N THR A 82 16.01 0.32 -1.30
CA THR A 82 17.46 0.44 -1.06
C THR A 82 17.85 -0.24 0.25
N ASN A 83 17.09 -0.02 1.32
CA ASN A 83 17.33 -0.64 2.62
C ASN A 83 17.17 -2.15 2.56
N ALA A 84 16.13 -2.65 1.87
CA ALA A 84 15.91 -4.08 1.69
C ALA A 84 17.05 -4.74 0.88
N PHE A 85 17.57 -4.08 -0.16
CA PHE A 85 18.73 -4.55 -0.90
C PHE A 85 20.02 -4.52 -0.08
N ALA A 86 20.24 -3.45 0.69
CA ALA A 86 21.50 -3.27 1.44
C ALA A 86 21.63 -4.19 2.65
N SER A 87 20.52 -4.58 3.28
CA SER A 87 20.53 -5.30 4.56
C SER A 87 19.83 -6.66 4.54
N GLY A 88 19.01 -6.93 3.51
CA GLY A 88 18.23 -8.15 3.37
C GLY A 88 18.81 -9.12 2.36
N THR A 89 18.06 -10.18 2.10
CA THR A 89 18.35 -11.19 1.07
C THR A 89 17.15 -11.33 0.12
N PRO A 90 17.36 -11.84 -1.09
CA PRO A 90 16.24 -12.09 -2.00
C PRO A 90 15.30 -13.19 -1.45
N PRO A 91 14.01 -13.17 -1.84
CA PRO A 91 13.39 -12.24 -2.79
C PRO A 91 13.08 -10.87 -2.16
N LEU A 92 13.14 -9.80 -2.98
CA LEU A 92 12.64 -8.49 -2.60
C LEU A 92 11.29 -8.28 -3.26
N VAL A 93 10.26 -7.95 -2.48
CA VAL A 93 8.89 -7.75 -2.97
C VAL A 93 8.37 -6.39 -2.52
N LEU A 94 7.85 -5.61 -3.46
CA LEU A 94 7.14 -4.37 -3.22
C LEU A 94 5.64 -4.60 -3.35
N CYS A 95 4.86 -4.11 -2.39
CA CYS A 95 3.41 -4.00 -2.45
C CYS A 95 2.99 -2.54 -2.25
N VAL A 96 2.14 -2.03 -3.13
CA VAL A 96 1.55 -0.69 -3.03
C VAL A 96 0.03 -0.86 -3.01
N ASP A 97 -0.60 -0.51 -1.91
CA ASP A 97 -2.05 -0.48 -1.74
C ASP A 97 -2.54 0.97 -1.78
N VAL A 98 -3.49 1.24 -2.66
CA VAL A 98 -4.11 2.57 -2.82
C VAL A 98 -5.58 2.45 -2.50
N LYS A 99 -6.04 3.15 -1.46
CA LYS A 99 -7.44 3.21 -1.03
C LYS A 99 -7.97 4.61 -1.25
N THR A 100 -9.09 4.71 -1.96
CA THR A 100 -9.80 5.96 -2.22
C THR A 100 -11.17 5.94 -1.56
N SER A 101 -11.49 6.99 -0.81
CA SER A 101 -12.79 7.19 -0.17
C SER A 101 -13.26 8.62 -0.41
N ALA A 102 -14.54 8.80 -0.68
CA ALA A 102 -15.13 10.13 -0.82
C ALA A 102 -15.11 10.94 0.48
N ILE A 103 -15.01 10.27 1.62
CA ILE A 103 -15.00 10.88 2.96
C ILE A 103 -13.57 11.03 3.47
N ASP A 104 -12.80 9.94 3.44
CA ASP A 104 -11.47 9.87 4.06
C ASP A 104 -10.35 10.35 3.13
N GLY A 105 -10.65 10.50 1.82
CA GLY A 105 -9.67 10.90 0.84
C GLY A 105 -8.88 9.74 0.28
N LEU A 106 -7.57 9.92 0.14
CA LEU A 106 -6.63 8.96 -0.43
C LEU A 106 -5.68 8.44 0.66
N GLU A 107 -5.58 7.12 0.76
CA GLU A 107 -4.61 6.43 1.61
C GLU A 107 -3.72 5.54 0.74
N VAL A 108 -2.41 5.66 0.91
CA VAL A 108 -1.40 4.86 0.22
C VAL A 108 -0.60 4.10 1.27
N GLU A 109 -0.54 2.78 1.13
CA GLU A 109 0.35 1.93 1.93
C GLU A 109 1.43 1.34 1.03
N ILE A 110 2.69 1.47 1.44
CA ILE A 110 3.85 0.91 0.74
C ILE A 110 4.50 -0.09 1.67
N THR A 111 4.65 -1.32 1.20
CA THR A 111 5.36 -2.39 1.92
C THR A 111 6.49 -2.92 1.06
N VAL A 112 7.68 -3.03 1.64
CA VAL A 112 8.79 -3.79 1.04
C VAL A 112 9.16 -4.92 1.98
N THR A 113 9.27 -6.13 1.44
CA THR A 113 9.71 -7.31 2.17
C THR A 113 10.95 -7.90 1.52
N ASP A 114 11.86 -8.44 2.35
CA ASP A 114 13.01 -9.22 1.89
C ASP A 114 12.96 -10.66 2.41
N GLY A 115 13.87 -11.49 1.96
CA GLY A 115 13.98 -12.90 2.36
C GLY A 115 14.57 -13.13 3.74
N GLY A 116 14.90 -12.07 4.47
CA GLY A 116 15.50 -12.16 5.81
C GLY A 116 17.01 -12.30 5.80
N CYS A 117 17.57 -12.41 6.99
CA CYS A 117 18.98 -12.69 7.19
C CYS A 117 19.10 -13.97 8.01
N PRO A 118 19.55 -15.10 7.43
CA PRO A 118 19.64 -16.38 8.11
C PRO A 118 20.64 -16.36 9.29
N ASP A 119 21.55 -15.41 9.31
CA ASP A 119 22.56 -15.28 10.37
C ASP A 119 22.09 -14.42 11.56
N LEU A 120 20.88 -13.89 11.52
CA LEU A 120 20.29 -13.24 12.69
C LEU A 120 19.83 -14.32 13.67
N ALA A 121 20.66 -14.62 14.66
CA ALA A 121 20.26 -15.45 15.79
C ALA A 121 19.00 -14.84 16.45
N PRO A 122 18.03 -15.68 16.87
CA PRO A 122 16.86 -15.19 17.58
C PRO A 122 17.30 -14.52 18.89
N ALA A 123 16.82 -13.29 19.09
CA ALA A 123 16.89 -12.54 20.33
C ALA A 123 18.19 -11.82 20.67
N SER A 124 18.41 -10.71 20.03
CA SER A 124 18.83 -9.52 20.75
C SER A 124 17.82 -8.42 20.44
N PRO A 125 17.40 -7.60 21.43
CA PRO A 125 16.59 -6.44 21.14
C PRO A 125 17.30 -5.59 20.08
N PRO A 126 16.58 -4.90 19.17
CA PRO A 126 17.18 -4.11 18.13
C PRO A 126 18.13 -3.10 18.78
N VAL A 127 19.42 -3.38 18.70
CA VAL A 127 20.44 -2.39 19.03
C VAL A 127 20.32 -1.34 17.94
N PRO A 128 20.13 -0.04 18.26
CA PRO A 128 20.24 1.01 17.27
C PRO A 128 21.62 0.86 16.62
N ARG A 129 21.66 0.47 15.37
CA ARG A 129 22.91 0.52 14.60
C ARG A 129 23.14 2.01 14.30
N GLU A 130 23.84 2.65 15.21
CA GLU A 130 24.55 3.88 14.89
C GLU A 130 25.57 3.51 13.81
N GLU A 131 25.60 4.32 12.75
CA GLU A 131 26.63 4.30 11.70
C GLU A 131 26.53 3.21 10.61
N ALA A 132 25.41 3.20 9.87
CA ALA A 132 25.47 2.84 8.47
C ALA A 132 24.76 3.92 7.66
N GLU A 133 25.16 4.13 6.42
CA GLU A 133 24.51 5.07 5.48
C GLU A 133 23.01 4.80 5.29
N SER A 134 22.52 3.64 5.75
CA SER A 134 21.11 3.23 5.86
C SER A 134 20.26 4.07 6.82
N GLY A 135 20.85 4.84 7.74
CA GLY A 135 20.12 5.68 8.70
C GLY A 135 19.34 6.84 8.04
N ARG A 136 19.80 7.34 6.91
CA ARG A 136 19.17 8.49 6.22
C ARG A 136 17.84 8.14 5.58
N GLY A 137 17.70 6.94 5.04
CA GLY A 137 16.47 6.50 4.37
C GLY A 137 15.27 6.42 5.33
N LEU A 138 15.47 5.90 6.55
CA LEU A 138 14.42 5.84 7.55
C LEU A 138 14.05 7.21 8.12
N VAL A 139 15.01 8.17 8.17
CA VAL A 139 14.71 9.57 8.54
C VAL A 139 13.81 10.22 7.49
N ILE A 140 14.00 9.92 6.21
CA ILE A 140 13.11 10.40 5.13
C ILE A 140 11.72 9.78 5.28
N VAL A 141 11.64 8.48 5.54
CA VAL A 141 10.36 7.80 5.76
C VAL A 141 9.63 8.40 6.97
N ASP A 142 10.33 8.63 8.08
CA ASP A 142 9.77 9.24 9.29
C ASP A 142 9.26 10.67 9.06
N ALA A 143 9.94 11.42 8.21
CA ALA A 143 9.56 12.80 7.89
C ALA A 143 8.35 12.92 6.95
N LEU A 144 8.14 11.94 6.05
CA LEU A 144 7.14 12.02 4.98
C LEU A 144 5.91 11.14 5.23
N ALA A 145 6.04 10.04 5.97
CA ALA A 145 4.95 9.11 6.22
C ALA A 145 4.11 9.52 7.43
N ASP A 146 2.79 9.33 7.36
CA ASP A 146 1.88 9.52 8.51
C ASP A 146 2.04 8.40 9.55
N ALA A 147 2.51 7.24 9.13
CA ALA A 147 2.87 6.12 9.99
C ALA A 147 3.82 5.18 9.26
N TRP A 148 4.72 4.55 10.00
CA TRP A 148 5.59 3.52 9.45
C TRP A 148 6.01 2.51 10.50
N SER A 149 6.48 1.34 10.05
CA SER A 149 7.02 0.30 10.92
C SER A 149 8.07 -0.54 10.19
N LEU A 150 9.04 -1.03 10.96
CA LEU A 150 10.06 -1.98 10.51
C LEU A 150 9.99 -3.20 11.42
N SER A 151 9.77 -4.37 10.84
CA SER A 151 9.75 -5.65 11.55
C SER A 151 10.79 -6.57 10.93
N THR A 152 11.77 -7.01 11.73
CA THR A 152 12.86 -7.89 11.28
C THR A 152 12.78 -9.21 12.01
N GLY A 153 12.88 -10.31 11.25
CA GLY A 153 12.88 -11.67 11.78
C GLY A 153 13.74 -12.60 10.94
N VAL A 154 13.89 -13.83 11.39
CA VAL A 154 14.67 -14.89 10.71
C VAL A 154 14.15 -15.23 9.31
N HIS A 155 12.88 -14.92 9.04
CA HIS A 155 12.21 -15.24 7.78
C HIS A 155 12.02 -14.03 6.86
N GLY A 156 12.48 -12.86 7.25
CA GLY A 156 12.38 -11.65 6.45
C GLY A 156 12.28 -10.39 7.28
N THR A 157 12.56 -9.28 6.61
CA THR A 157 12.25 -7.95 7.10
C THR A 157 11.07 -7.42 6.33
N ARG A 158 10.14 -6.80 7.05
CA ARG A 158 9.02 -6.07 6.47
C ARG A 158 9.12 -4.61 6.88
N ALA A 159 9.34 -3.74 5.93
CA ALA A 159 9.22 -2.30 6.08
C ALA A 159 7.87 -1.86 5.51
N TRP A 160 7.08 -1.14 6.28
CA TRP A 160 5.75 -0.66 5.90
C TRP A 160 5.63 0.83 6.24
N CYS A 161 4.96 1.57 5.38
CA CYS A 161 4.56 2.95 5.66
C CYS A 161 3.19 3.27 5.07
N ARG A 162 2.61 4.37 5.56
CA ARG A 162 1.32 4.89 5.12
C ARG A 162 1.39 6.39 4.93
N LEU A 163 0.83 6.85 3.80
CA LEU A 163 0.58 8.27 3.52
C LEU A 163 -0.92 8.48 3.36
N LYS A 164 -1.42 9.61 3.88
CA LYS A 164 -2.82 10.02 3.76
C LYS A 164 -2.93 11.41 3.17
N ARG A 165 -3.94 11.60 2.33
CA ARG A 165 -4.38 12.91 1.86
C ARG A 165 -5.89 13.00 2.03
N MET A 166 -6.32 13.97 2.81
CA MET A 166 -7.75 14.20 3.05
C MET A 166 -8.46 14.57 1.75
N ALA A 167 -9.70 14.15 1.61
CA ALA A 167 -10.54 14.61 0.51
C ALA A 167 -10.66 16.14 0.56
N SER A 168 -10.34 16.81 -0.54
CA SER A 168 -10.60 18.24 -0.63
C SER A 168 -12.11 18.49 -0.56
N PRO A 169 -12.61 19.42 0.26
CA PRO A 169 -14.03 19.72 0.29
C PRO A 169 -14.47 20.17 -1.10
N SER A 170 -15.42 19.45 -1.68
CA SER A 170 -16.03 19.87 -2.96
C SER A 170 -16.53 21.30 -2.84
N PRO A 171 -16.26 22.19 -3.81
CA PRO A 171 -16.80 23.53 -3.81
C PRO A 171 -18.31 23.41 -3.77
N ARG A 172 -18.94 23.98 -2.73
CA ARG A 172 -20.40 24.05 -2.64
C ARG A 172 -20.88 24.83 -3.84
N SER A 173 -21.63 24.21 -4.73
CA SER A 173 -22.35 24.90 -5.79
C SER A 173 -23.33 25.85 -5.13
N THR A 174 -22.99 27.13 -5.08
CA THR A 174 -23.90 28.21 -4.75
C THR A 174 -24.80 28.42 -5.97
N HIS A 175 -26.04 27.94 -5.89
CA HIS A 175 -27.14 28.35 -6.75
C HIS A 175 -27.84 29.53 -6.12
#